data_eea3f0012e7922141db40a0bc8f3abae
#
_entry.id   eea3f0012e7922141db40a0bc8f3abae
#
_cell.length_a   1.000
_cell.length_b   1.000
_cell.length_c   1.000
_cell.angle_alpha   90.00
_cell.angle_beta   90.00
_cell.angle_gamma   90.00
#
_symmetry.space_group_name_H-M   'P 1'
#
loop_
_entity.id
_entity.type
_entity.pdbx_description
1 polymer ?
#
loop_
_entity_poly.entity_id
_entity_poly.type
_entity_poly.pdbx_seq_one_letter_code
_entity_poly.pdbx_strand_id
1 'polypeptide(L)'
;MKTVEIFTDGACSGNPGPGGWGAILRFNGKVKEMHGGEQLTTNNRMELMAAISALNALKEPCDVDVYTDSKYVMDGISGWIHGWKRNGWRTADKKPVKNGELWQALDAARQRHQVRWHWVRGHAGHVENERADELARLGMAEFKPKKKLDEQVAEVVEKSVRRKPAR
;
A
#
# COMPACT_ATOMS: atom_id res chain seq x y z
N MET A 1 -24.66 -4.97 -9.92
CA MET A 1 -23.36 -5.22 -9.25
C MET A 1 -23.32 -4.47 -7.93
N LYS A 2 -22.66 -5.07 -6.94
CA LYS A 2 -22.45 -4.40 -5.66
C LYS A 2 -21.48 -3.24 -5.84
N THR A 3 -21.77 -2.13 -5.17
CA THR A 3 -20.90 -0.95 -5.16
C THR A 3 -20.01 -0.99 -3.92
N VAL A 4 -18.71 -0.97 -4.12
CA VAL A 4 -17.71 -1.07 -3.06
C VAL A 4 -16.77 0.13 -3.13
N GLU A 5 -16.44 0.69 -1.97
CA GLU A 5 -15.38 1.70 -1.86
C GLU A 5 -14.13 1.04 -1.28
N ILE A 6 -12.98 1.34 -1.88
CA ILE A 6 -11.68 0.84 -1.44
C ILE A 6 -10.76 2.03 -1.16
N PHE A 7 -10.10 1.99 -0.01
CA PHE A 7 -9.13 3.01 0.40
C PHE A 7 -7.79 2.32 0.62
N THR A 8 -6.74 2.79 -0.03
CA THR A 8 -5.45 2.10 -0.03
C THR A 8 -4.32 3.04 0.39
N ASP A 9 -3.27 2.45 0.97
CA ASP A 9 -2.03 3.15 1.25
C ASP A 9 -0.84 2.18 1.28
N GLY A 10 0.35 2.73 1.05
CA GLY A 10 1.61 2.01 1.16
C GLY A 10 2.63 2.83 1.94
N ALA A 11 3.52 2.15 2.62
CA ALA A 11 4.59 2.75 3.40
C ALA A 11 5.87 1.93 3.25
N CYS A 12 7.01 2.59 3.35
CA CYS A 12 8.30 1.93 3.28
C CYS A 12 9.30 2.66 4.17
N SER A 13 10.04 1.90 4.96
CA SER A 13 11.09 2.43 5.83
C SER A 13 12.45 2.29 5.12
N GLY A 14 12.98 3.41 4.62
CA GLY A 14 14.12 3.38 3.69
C GLY A 14 13.68 2.80 2.34
N ASN A 15 13.79 3.49 1.30
CA ASN A 15 13.23 3.12 -0.02
C ASN A 15 14.38 2.75 -0.98
N PRO A 16 14.82 1.45 -1.08
CA PRO A 16 14.15 0.24 -0.58
C PRO A 16 14.39 -0.07 0.89
N GLY A 17 13.51 -0.91 1.44
CA GLY A 17 13.58 -1.36 2.82
C GLY A 17 12.32 -2.13 3.21
N PRO A 18 12.09 -2.37 4.51
CA PRO A 18 10.85 -2.96 4.97
C PRO A 18 9.67 -2.06 4.61
N GLY A 19 8.61 -2.65 4.11
CA GLY A 19 7.43 -1.89 3.74
C GLY A 19 6.15 -2.63 4.07
N GLY A 20 5.06 -1.88 4.07
CA GLY A 20 3.73 -2.42 4.31
C GLY A 20 2.68 -1.74 3.45
N TRP A 21 1.56 -2.39 3.33
CA TRP A 21 0.40 -1.86 2.64
C TRP A 21 -0.85 -2.04 3.49
N GLY A 22 -1.81 -1.16 3.30
CA GLY A 22 -3.11 -1.25 3.97
C GLY A 22 -4.24 -0.96 3.00
N ALA A 23 -5.38 -1.60 3.25
CA ALA A 23 -6.58 -1.40 2.46
C ALA A 23 -7.82 -1.52 3.33
N ILE A 24 -8.81 -0.70 3.03
CA ILE A 24 -10.13 -0.76 3.64
C ILE A 24 -11.15 -0.95 2.52
N LEU A 25 -12.00 -1.95 2.69
CA LEU A 25 -13.11 -2.21 1.77
C LEU A 25 -14.42 -1.91 2.51
N ARG A 26 -15.25 -1.05 1.94
CA ARG A 26 -16.53 -0.64 2.55
C ARG A 26 -17.69 -0.97 1.61
N PHE A 27 -18.67 -1.69 2.14
CA PHE A 27 -19.88 -2.07 1.43
C PHE A 27 -21.08 -2.06 2.39
N ASN A 28 -22.11 -1.28 2.06
CA ASN A 28 -23.34 -1.18 2.87
C ASN A 28 -23.07 -0.98 4.37
N GLY A 29 -22.14 -0.07 4.71
CA GLY A 29 -21.79 0.20 6.10
C GLY A 29 -20.91 -0.85 6.76
N LYS A 30 -20.65 -1.98 6.09
CA LYS A 30 -19.70 -2.99 6.56
C LYS A 30 -18.30 -2.65 6.08
N VAL A 31 -17.32 -2.83 6.95
CA VAL A 31 -15.92 -2.49 6.69
C VAL A 31 -15.06 -3.72 6.89
N LYS A 32 -14.19 -3.99 5.92
CA LYS A 32 -13.14 -5.01 6.03
C LYS A 32 -11.79 -4.31 5.92
N GLU A 33 -10.89 -4.60 6.85
CA GLU A 33 -9.54 -4.08 6.85
C GLU A 33 -8.56 -5.17 6.46
N MET A 34 -7.53 -4.80 5.67
CA MET A 34 -6.48 -5.70 5.24
C MET A 34 -5.14 -5.00 5.36
N HIS A 35 -4.10 -5.77 5.66
CA HIS A 35 -2.73 -5.26 5.62
C HIS A 35 -1.76 -6.40 5.31
N GLY A 36 -0.59 -6.03 4.88
CA GLY A 36 0.51 -6.95 4.64
C GLY A 36 1.79 -6.16 4.43
N GLY A 37 2.87 -6.85 4.11
CA GLY A 37 4.15 -6.18 3.91
C GLY A 37 5.20 -7.11 3.32
N GLU A 38 6.39 -6.55 3.12
CA GLU A 38 7.56 -7.25 2.61
C GLU A 38 8.81 -6.74 3.32
N GLN A 39 9.81 -7.60 3.46
CA GLN A 39 11.06 -7.26 4.13
C GLN A 39 11.92 -6.28 3.33
N LEU A 40 11.90 -6.42 2.00
CA LEU A 40 12.64 -5.54 1.10
C LEU A 40 11.75 -5.14 -0.07
N THR A 41 11.33 -3.89 -0.08
CA THR A 41 10.39 -3.37 -1.06
C THR A 41 10.55 -1.87 -1.23
N THR A 42 9.63 -1.26 -1.97
CA THR A 42 9.58 0.19 -2.17
C THR A 42 8.17 0.70 -1.87
N ASN A 43 8.06 2.00 -1.67
CA ASN A 43 6.75 2.63 -1.46
C ASN A 43 5.81 2.37 -2.65
N ASN A 44 6.31 2.50 -3.87
CA ASN A 44 5.50 2.27 -5.07
C ASN A 44 4.97 0.83 -5.16
N ARG A 45 5.80 -0.15 -4.81
CA ARG A 45 5.37 -1.56 -4.77
C ARG A 45 4.25 -1.77 -3.74
N MET A 46 4.37 -1.15 -2.58
CA MET A 46 3.36 -1.28 -1.52
C MET A 46 2.03 -0.62 -1.91
N GLU A 47 2.08 0.50 -2.60
CA GLU A 47 0.88 1.14 -3.15
C GLU A 47 0.17 0.23 -4.16
N LEU A 48 0.92 -0.42 -5.05
CA LEU A 48 0.37 -1.39 -6.00
C LEU A 48 -0.21 -2.60 -5.28
N MET A 49 0.50 -3.15 -4.29
CA MET A 49 0.07 -4.32 -3.53
C MET A 49 -1.24 -4.07 -2.79
N ALA A 50 -1.42 -2.88 -2.24
CA ALA A 50 -2.67 -2.53 -1.56
C ALA A 50 -3.87 -2.63 -2.52
N ALA A 51 -3.76 -2.04 -3.69
CA ALA A 51 -4.82 -2.05 -4.70
C ALA A 51 -5.10 -3.46 -5.22
N ILE A 52 -4.03 -4.21 -5.55
CA ILE A 52 -4.14 -5.59 -6.03
C ILE A 52 -4.86 -6.47 -5.00
N SER A 53 -4.41 -6.40 -3.75
CA SER A 53 -4.93 -7.24 -2.67
C SER A 53 -6.39 -6.94 -2.39
N ALA A 54 -6.76 -5.66 -2.38
CA ALA A 54 -8.14 -5.26 -2.14
C ALA A 54 -9.08 -5.73 -3.27
N LEU A 55 -8.70 -5.50 -4.53
CA LEU A 55 -9.51 -5.93 -5.66
C LEU A 55 -9.65 -7.45 -5.72
N ASN A 56 -8.58 -8.19 -5.41
CA ASN A 56 -8.60 -9.65 -5.40
C ASN A 56 -9.38 -10.22 -4.20
N ALA A 57 -9.63 -9.45 -3.17
CA ALA A 57 -10.45 -9.87 -2.04
C ALA A 57 -11.94 -9.91 -2.37
N LEU A 58 -12.36 -9.24 -3.42
CA LEU A 58 -13.76 -9.24 -3.87
C LEU A 58 -14.05 -10.54 -4.62
N LYS A 59 -15.04 -11.28 -4.13
CA LYS A 59 -15.35 -12.63 -4.63
C LYS A 59 -16.18 -12.65 -5.92
N GLU A 60 -16.84 -11.54 -6.24
CA GLU A 60 -17.69 -11.40 -7.43
C GLU A 60 -17.39 -10.08 -8.12
N PRO A 61 -17.77 -9.91 -9.39
CA PRO A 61 -17.62 -8.62 -10.05
C PRO A 61 -18.39 -7.52 -9.32
N CYS A 62 -17.70 -6.41 -9.07
CA CYS A 62 -18.22 -5.28 -8.33
C CYS A 62 -18.02 -3.97 -9.11
N ASP A 63 -18.81 -2.98 -8.75
CA ASP A 63 -18.62 -1.60 -9.16
C ASP A 63 -17.81 -0.91 -8.06
N VAL A 64 -16.57 -0.53 -8.36
CA VAL A 64 -15.59 -0.18 -7.34
C VAL A 64 -15.07 1.24 -7.53
N ASP A 65 -15.06 2.00 -6.43
CA ASP A 65 -14.34 3.25 -6.35
C ASP A 65 -13.08 3.04 -5.49
N VAL A 66 -11.91 3.23 -6.09
CA VAL A 66 -10.62 3.12 -5.38
C VAL A 66 -10.07 4.50 -5.11
N TYR A 67 -9.79 4.77 -3.84
CA TYR A 67 -9.21 6.04 -3.37
C TYR A 67 -7.76 5.81 -2.98
N THR A 68 -6.85 6.50 -3.64
CA THR A 68 -5.41 6.40 -3.38
C THR A 68 -4.75 7.77 -3.40
N ASP A 69 -3.71 7.96 -2.59
CA ASP A 69 -2.88 9.16 -2.64
C ASP A 69 -1.63 8.98 -3.52
N SER A 70 -1.46 7.80 -4.11
CA SER A 70 -0.33 7.48 -4.96
C SER A 70 -0.51 8.03 -6.37
N LYS A 71 0.24 9.07 -6.72
CA LYS A 71 0.29 9.54 -8.11
C LYS A 71 0.86 8.50 -9.05
N TYR A 72 1.80 7.70 -8.57
CA TYR A 72 2.40 6.61 -9.33
C TYR A 72 1.33 5.61 -9.81
N VAL A 73 0.44 5.20 -8.91
CA VAL A 73 -0.66 4.30 -9.26
C VAL A 73 -1.63 4.98 -10.24
N MET A 74 -2.02 6.23 -9.94
CA MET A 74 -2.95 6.97 -10.78
C MET A 74 -2.43 7.18 -12.19
N ASP A 75 -1.19 7.63 -12.32
CA ASP A 75 -0.58 7.91 -13.62
C ASP A 75 -0.38 6.63 -14.43
N GLY A 76 0.00 5.55 -13.76
CA GLY A 76 0.18 4.26 -14.42
C GLY A 76 -1.12 3.69 -14.95
N ILE A 77 -2.18 3.69 -14.11
CA ILE A 77 -3.45 3.08 -14.50
C ILE A 77 -4.20 3.90 -15.56
N SER A 78 -4.03 5.22 -15.55
CA SER A 78 -4.70 6.10 -16.51
C SER A 78 -3.93 6.29 -17.80
N GLY A 79 -2.62 6.09 -17.80
CA GLY A 79 -1.77 6.38 -18.96
C GLY A 79 -0.79 5.28 -19.31
N TRP A 80 0.24 5.07 -18.50
CA TRP A 80 1.40 4.23 -18.86
C TRP A 80 1.02 2.78 -19.21
N ILE A 81 0.05 2.22 -18.53
CA ILE A 81 -0.34 0.83 -18.70
C ILE A 81 -0.79 0.50 -20.12
N HIS A 82 -1.41 1.45 -20.81
CA HIS A 82 -1.89 1.24 -22.18
C HIS A 82 -0.73 1.03 -23.16
N GLY A 83 0.32 1.80 -23.02
CA GLY A 83 1.53 1.64 -23.82
C GLY A 83 2.26 0.35 -23.49
N TRP A 84 2.40 0.02 -22.21
CA TRP A 84 3.05 -1.22 -21.79
C TRP A 84 2.33 -2.45 -22.33
N LYS A 85 1.02 -2.47 -22.30
CA LYS A 85 0.23 -3.59 -22.85
C LYS A 85 0.46 -3.75 -24.35
N ARG A 86 0.51 -2.65 -25.11
CA ARG A 86 0.81 -2.69 -26.54
C ARG A 86 2.23 -3.16 -26.84
N ASN A 87 3.18 -2.87 -25.97
CA ASN A 87 4.59 -3.16 -26.16
C ASN A 87 5.06 -4.44 -25.44
N GLY A 88 4.12 -5.31 -25.04
CA GLY A 88 4.46 -6.57 -24.38
C GLY A 88 5.12 -6.41 -23.02
N TRP A 89 4.75 -5.36 -22.29
CA TRP A 89 5.28 -5.04 -20.94
C TRP A 89 6.78 -4.72 -20.97
N ARG A 90 7.20 -4.06 -22.03
CA ARG A 90 8.58 -3.59 -22.20
C ARG A 90 8.60 -2.09 -22.43
N THR A 91 9.68 -1.45 -21.98
CA THR A 91 9.93 -0.03 -22.26
C THR A 91 10.34 0.17 -23.72
N ALA A 92 10.45 1.42 -24.14
CA ALA A 92 10.95 1.76 -25.49
C ALA A 92 12.32 1.14 -25.78
N ASP A 93 13.17 1.00 -24.73
CA ASP A 93 14.49 0.37 -24.84
C ASP A 93 14.43 -1.17 -24.80
N LYS A 94 13.24 -1.75 -24.91
CA LYS A 94 13.00 -3.19 -24.85
C LYS A 94 13.38 -3.85 -23.52
N LYS A 95 13.50 -3.06 -22.46
CA LYS A 95 13.73 -3.56 -21.10
C LYS A 95 12.40 -3.86 -20.42
N PRO A 96 12.36 -4.83 -19.48
CA PRO A 96 11.15 -5.08 -18.71
C PRO A 96 10.68 -3.82 -17.99
N VAL A 97 9.36 -3.60 -17.94
CA VAL A 97 8.78 -2.49 -17.20
C VAL A 97 9.06 -2.69 -15.69
N LYS A 98 9.52 -1.62 -15.03
CA LYS A 98 9.73 -1.64 -13.58
C LYS A 98 8.43 -1.98 -12.85
N ASN A 99 8.48 -2.91 -11.91
CA ASN A 99 7.31 -3.44 -11.20
C ASN A 99 6.29 -4.07 -12.16
N GLY A 100 6.74 -4.56 -13.31
CA GLY A 100 5.86 -5.10 -14.35
C GLY A 100 4.96 -6.22 -13.88
N GLU A 101 5.46 -7.12 -13.01
CA GLU A 101 4.65 -8.19 -12.44
C GLU A 101 3.49 -7.67 -11.61
N LEU A 102 3.70 -6.58 -10.87
CA LEU A 102 2.63 -5.97 -10.07
C LEU A 102 1.64 -5.20 -10.95
N TRP A 103 2.14 -4.49 -11.96
CA TRP A 103 1.25 -3.81 -12.91
C TRP A 103 0.38 -4.78 -13.67
N GLN A 104 0.92 -5.93 -14.07
CA GLN A 104 0.14 -6.97 -14.72
C GLN A 104 -0.90 -7.57 -13.78
N ALA A 105 -0.54 -7.81 -12.52
CA ALA A 105 -1.46 -8.30 -11.51
C ALA A 105 -2.59 -7.29 -11.24
N LEU A 106 -2.28 -6.00 -11.19
CA LEU A 106 -3.28 -4.96 -11.01
C LEU A 106 -4.22 -4.87 -12.21
N ASP A 107 -3.66 -4.96 -13.42
CA ASP A 107 -4.47 -4.95 -14.65
C ASP A 107 -5.44 -6.13 -14.69
N ALA A 108 -4.98 -7.32 -14.35
CA ALA A 108 -5.83 -8.51 -14.26
C ALA A 108 -6.92 -8.35 -13.20
N ALA A 109 -6.56 -7.84 -12.02
CA ALA A 109 -7.51 -7.66 -10.93
C ALA A 109 -8.61 -6.65 -11.29
N ARG A 110 -8.24 -5.51 -11.89
CA ARG A 110 -9.23 -4.48 -12.25
C ARG A 110 -10.17 -4.90 -13.36
N GLN A 111 -9.73 -5.78 -14.26
CA GLN A 111 -10.57 -6.27 -15.37
C GLN A 111 -11.73 -7.12 -14.90
N ARG A 112 -11.65 -7.68 -13.70
CA ARG A 112 -12.74 -8.45 -13.10
C ARG A 112 -13.89 -7.57 -12.60
N HIS A 113 -13.67 -6.27 -12.49
CA HIS A 113 -14.60 -5.30 -11.90
C HIS A 113 -14.76 -4.09 -12.81
N GLN A 114 -15.71 -3.22 -12.48
CA GLN A 114 -15.78 -1.88 -13.02
C GLN A 114 -15.15 -0.95 -12.00
N VAL A 115 -13.97 -0.42 -12.31
CA VAL A 115 -13.17 0.33 -11.33
C VAL A 115 -13.02 1.78 -11.77
N ARG A 116 -13.37 2.69 -10.84
CA ARG A 116 -13.08 4.11 -10.95
C ARG A 116 -11.97 4.46 -9.96
N TRP A 117 -10.99 5.20 -10.43
CA TRP A 117 -9.82 5.59 -9.65
C TRP A 117 -9.95 7.04 -9.23
N HIS A 118 -9.75 7.31 -7.92
CA HIS A 118 -9.83 8.64 -7.35
C HIS A 118 -8.52 8.96 -6.64
N TRP A 119 -7.91 10.08 -7.02
CA TRP A 119 -6.72 10.55 -6.34
C TRP A 119 -7.12 11.40 -5.14
N VAL A 120 -6.57 11.05 -3.98
CA VAL A 120 -6.76 11.79 -2.72
C VAL A 120 -5.47 12.53 -2.43
N ARG A 121 -5.53 13.85 -2.34
CA ARG A 121 -4.35 14.67 -2.08
C ARG A 121 -4.02 14.64 -0.58
N GLY A 122 -3.04 13.79 -0.20
CA GLY A 122 -2.65 13.60 1.18
C GLY A 122 -3.71 12.86 2.00
N HIS A 123 -3.48 12.75 3.31
CA HIS A 123 -4.37 12.03 4.21
C HIS A 123 -5.34 12.96 4.95
N ALA A 124 -5.15 14.26 4.88
CA ALA A 124 -5.91 15.23 5.67
C ALA A 124 -7.39 15.21 5.32
N GLY A 125 -8.24 15.01 6.32
CA GLY A 125 -9.68 15.02 6.16
C GLY A 125 -10.31 13.73 5.64
N HIS A 126 -9.51 12.69 5.42
CA HIS A 126 -9.99 11.38 4.97
C HIS A 126 -9.72 10.32 6.03
N VAL A 127 -10.72 10.04 6.87
CA VAL A 127 -10.60 9.09 7.98
C VAL A 127 -10.19 7.71 7.50
N GLU A 128 -10.77 7.24 6.40
CA GLU A 128 -10.47 5.93 5.82
C GLU A 128 -9.04 5.87 5.29
N ASN A 129 -8.54 6.93 4.64
CA ASN A 129 -7.17 6.96 4.15
C ASN A 129 -6.16 7.08 5.29
N GLU A 130 -6.49 7.76 6.38
CA GLU A 130 -5.68 7.77 7.60
C GLU A 130 -5.60 6.38 8.21
N ARG A 131 -6.71 5.65 8.24
CA ARG A 131 -6.74 4.28 8.73
C ARG A 131 -5.94 3.34 7.81
N ALA A 132 -6.02 3.52 6.50
CA ALA A 132 -5.21 2.75 5.55
C ALA A 132 -3.70 2.97 5.79
N ASP A 133 -3.29 4.20 6.11
CA ASP A 133 -1.91 4.51 6.50
C ASP A 133 -1.49 3.75 7.76
N GLU A 134 -2.34 3.72 8.79
CA GLU A 134 -2.08 2.95 10.00
C GLU A 134 -1.92 1.46 9.70
N LEU A 135 -2.79 0.91 8.85
CA LEU A 135 -2.72 -0.50 8.44
C LEU A 135 -1.43 -0.78 7.67
N ALA A 136 -1.00 0.12 6.80
CA ALA A 136 0.27 0.01 6.08
C ALA A 136 1.45 -0.06 7.06
N ARG A 137 1.44 0.78 8.10
CA ARG A 137 2.47 0.76 9.13
C ARG A 137 2.44 -0.51 9.96
N LEU A 138 1.25 -1.05 10.25
CA LEU A 138 1.11 -2.35 10.92
C LEU A 138 1.71 -3.48 10.08
N GLY A 139 1.42 -3.49 8.78
CA GLY A 139 1.99 -4.47 7.85
C GLY A 139 3.51 -4.38 7.78
N MET A 140 4.05 -3.17 7.78
CA MET A 140 5.48 -2.93 7.76
C MET A 140 6.16 -3.36 9.06
N ALA A 141 5.52 -3.18 10.19
CA ALA A 141 6.10 -3.43 11.52
C ALA A 141 6.61 -4.86 11.68
N GLU A 142 5.97 -5.84 11.05
CA GLU A 142 6.39 -7.25 11.10
C GLU A 142 7.76 -7.47 10.48
N PHE A 143 8.16 -6.62 9.55
CA PHE A 143 9.38 -6.75 8.76
C PHE A 143 10.49 -5.79 9.18
N LYS A 144 10.22 -4.87 10.09
CA LYS A 144 11.26 -4.01 10.63
C LYS A 144 12.18 -4.80 11.55
N PRO A 145 13.50 -4.53 11.52
CA PRO A 145 14.42 -5.19 12.44
C PRO A 145 13.99 -4.92 13.88
N LYS A 146 13.87 -6.00 14.65
CA LYS A 146 13.65 -5.89 16.09
C LYS A 146 14.97 -5.51 16.75
N LYS A 147 14.94 -4.62 17.71
CA LYS A 147 16.12 -4.30 18.51
C LYS A 147 16.56 -5.54 19.27
N LYS A 148 17.88 -5.76 19.33
CA LYS A 148 18.45 -6.82 20.15
C LYS A 148 18.10 -6.55 21.61
N LEU A 149 17.98 -7.62 22.40
CA LEU A 149 17.65 -7.49 23.82
C LEU A 149 18.59 -6.54 24.55
N ASP A 150 19.89 -6.60 24.25
CA ASP A 150 20.91 -5.72 24.88
C ASP A 150 20.63 -4.25 24.58
N GLU A 151 20.25 -3.93 23.34
CA GLU A 151 19.89 -2.57 22.95
C GLU A 151 18.64 -2.09 23.67
N GLN A 152 17.65 -2.97 23.81
CA GLN A 152 16.41 -2.65 24.54
C GLN A 152 16.70 -2.37 26.01
N VAL A 153 17.53 -3.19 26.64
CA VAL A 153 17.95 -3.00 28.04
C VAL A 153 18.72 -1.69 28.17
N ALA A 154 19.65 -1.40 27.28
CA ALA A 154 20.43 -0.16 27.29
C ALA A 154 19.51 1.07 27.20
N GLU A 155 18.49 1.04 26.34
CA GLU A 155 17.52 2.13 26.25
C GLU A 155 16.74 2.34 27.55
N VAL A 156 16.29 1.26 28.18
CA VAL A 156 15.56 1.32 29.44
C VAL A 156 16.45 1.92 30.54
N VAL A 157 17.69 1.48 30.61
CA VAL A 157 18.67 2.00 31.58
C VAL A 157 18.92 3.49 31.36
N GLU A 158 19.16 3.89 30.10
CA GLU A 158 19.38 5.29 29.74
C GLU A 158 18.20 6.18 30.13
N LYS A 159 16.98 5.77 29.83
CA LYS A 159 15.76 6.50 30.19
C LYS A 159 15.61 6.59 31.71
N SER A 160 15.91 5.53 32.42
CA SER A 160 15.88 5.51 33.87
C SER A 160 16.86 6.53 34.48
N VAL A 161 18.07 6.59 33.95
CA VAL A 161 19.08 7.56 34.40
C VAL A 161 18.65 9.00 34.15
N ARG A 162 18.10 9.27 32.97
CA ARG A 162 17.61 10.61 32.59
C ARG A 162 16.45 11.09 33.43
N ARG A 163 15.64 10.17 34.03
CA ARG A 163 14.48 10.51 34.82
C ARG A 163 14.80 10.75 36.29
N LYS A 164 16.02 10.46 36.75
CA LYS A 164 16.39 10.74 38.13
C LYS A 164 16.47 12.24 38.36
N PRO A 165 15.83 12.78 39.41
CA PRO A 165 15.92 14.18 39.70
C PRO A 165 17.37 14.59 39.94
N ALA A 166 17.76 15.75 39.47
CA ALA A 166 19.06 16.33 39.78
C ALA A 166 19.11 16.63 41.28
N ARG A 167 20.12 16.19 41.96
CA ARG A 167 20.34 16.50 43.35
C ARG A 167 21.08 17.83 43.48
#